data_4daeac61bf7077cb4c4c418ec3ce1cac
#
_entry.id   4daeac61bf7077cb4c4c418ec3ce1cac
#
_cell.length_a   1.000
_cell.length_b   1.000
_cell.length_c   1.000
_cell.angle_alpha   90.00
_cell.angle_beta   90.00
_cell.angle_gamma   90.00
#
_symmetry.space_group_name_H-M   'P 1'
#
loop_
_entity.id
_entity.type
_entity.pdbx_description
1 polymer ?
#
loop_
_entity_poly.entity_id
_entity_poly.type
_entity_poly.pdbx_seq_one_letter_code
_entity_poly.pdbx_strand_id
1 'polypeptide(L)'
;MIMKKILLTALLAFSITLSFAQEKNSWGIKGGLNYNSNGDLLNEASGIKENPKSNTGYHFGFYKKVQVLGFFLRPELVYTETSADYNGQELNLSKIHLPFNLGSGFIGPTYIFAGPSFQYILDGEFDGIDAQSGLKDITLGANFGIGLKLNKLALDLRYERGLTEKETRFVAQNVSDGVNIDLRPSQLILSLFIEL
;
A
#
# COMPACT_ATOMS: atom_id res chain seq x y z
N MET A 1 -27.41 6.35 21.46
CA MET A 1 -27.44 7.80 21.11
C MET A 1 -26.14 8.28 20.48
N ILE A 2 -24.97 7.77 20.89
CA ILE A 2 -23.63 8.14 20.37
C ILE A 2 -23.43 7.74 18.90
N MET A 3 -23.82 6.53 18.49
CA MET A 3 -23.70 6.06 17.09
C MET A 3 -24.47 6.95 16.09
N LYS A 4 -25.66 7.44 16.43
CA LYS A 4 -26.40 8.36 15.55
C LYS A 4 -25.69 9.69 15.38
N LYS A 5 -25.01 10.20 16.42
CA LYS A 5 -24.23 11.44 16.35
C LYS A 5 -22.97 11.25 15.48
N ILE A 6 -22.30 10.10 15.61
CA ILE A 6 -21.12 9.76 14.77
C ILE A 6 -21.53 9.63 13.29
N LEU A 7 -22.65 8.96 13.02
CA LEU A 7 -23.17 8.84 11.66
C LEU A 7 -23.56 10.20 11.05
N LEU A 8 -24.17 11.07 11.85
CA LEU A 8 -24.55 12.42 11.43
C LEU A 8 -23.34 13.31 11.17
N THR A 9 -22.29 13.21 12.02
CA THR A 9 -21.03 13.95 11.83
C THR A 9 -20.26 13.44 10.60
N ALA A 10 -20.25 12.13 10.38
CA ALA A 10 -19.66 11.55 9.18
C ALA A 10 -20.41 11.95 7.90
N LEU A 11 -21.74 11.99 7.94
CA LEU A 11 -22.57 12.43 6.83
C LEU A 11 -22.40 13.94 6.55
N LEU A 12 -22.28 14.75 7.61
CA LEU A 12 -22.00 16.20 7.50
C LEU A 12 -20.59 16.45 6.94
N ALA A 13 -19.57 15.72 7.41
CA ALA A 13 -18.22 15.79 6.87
C ALA A 13 -18.19 15.36 5.39
N PHE A 14 -18.94 14.33 5.01
CA PHE A 14 -19.06 13.87 3.63
C PHE A 14 -19.77 14.89 2.73
N SER A 15 -20.81 15.60 3.23
CA SER A 15 -21.50 16.65 2.46
C SER A 15 -20.65 17.91 2.28
N ILE A 16 -19.77 18.25 3.22
CA ILE A 16 -18.83 19.36 3.08
C ILE A 16 -17.81 19.07 1.95
N THR A 17 -17.37 17.83 1.80
CA THR A 17 -16.43 17.45 0.72
C THR A 17 -17.05 17.56 -0.68
N LEU A 18 -18.37 17.43 -0.80
CA LEU A 18 -19.08 17.58 -2.08
C LEU A 18 -19.21 19.07 -2.52
N SER A 19 -19.17 20.01 -1.59
CA SER A 19 -19.30 21.45 -1.90
C SER A 19 -18.03 22.06 -2.51
N PHE A 20 -16.86 21.45 -2.31
CA PHE A 20 -15.59 21.88 -2.93
C PHE A 20 -15.35 21.29 -4.32
N ALA A 21 -16.35 20.68 -4.96
CA ALA A 21 -16.26 19.95 -6.22
C ALA A 21 -16.07 20.82 -7.47
N GLN A 22 -15.86 22.12 -7.35
CA GLN A 22 -15.73 23.03 -8.52
C GLN A 22 -14.28 23.25 -8.99
N GLU A 23 -13.26 22.80 -8.26
CA GLU A 23 -11.89 22.78 -8.76
C GLU A 23 -11.64 21.51 -9.59
N LYS A 24 -10.74 21.60 -10.58
CA LYS A 24 -10.44 20.52 -11.56
C LYS A 24 -10.18 19.17 -10.89
N ASN A 25 -11.24 18.42 -10.70
CA ASN A 25 -11.15 17.05 -10.28
C ASN A 25 -10.70 16.19 -11.47
N SER A 26 -9.72 15.37 -11.27
CA SER A 26 -9.28 14.39 -12.27
C SER A 26 -9.34 12.98 -11.69
N TRP A 27 -9.51 12.03 -12.57
CA TRP A 27 -9.43 10.61 -12.25
C TRP A 27 -8.60 9.92 -13.32
N GLY A 28 -8.12 8.76 -13.02
CA GLY A 28 -7.29 8.04 -13.96
C GLY A 28 -6.86 6.67 -13.45
N ILE A 29 -5.96 6.09 -14.22
CA ILE A 29 -5.35 4.80 -13.92
C ILE A 29 -3.89 5.00 -13.53
N LYS A 30 -3.36 4.06 -12.77
CA LYS A 30 -1.94 4.01 -12.43
C LYS A 30 -1.43 2.58 -12.53
N GLY A 31 -0.14 2.46 -12.76
CA GLY A 31 0.59 1.20 -12.73
C GLY A 31 2.05 1.44 -12.48
N GLY A 32 2.78 0.41 -12.03
CA GLY A 32 4.20 0.56 -11.76
C GLY A 32 4.82 -0.62 -11.07
N LEU A 33 6.00 -0.36 -10.51
CA LEU A 33 6.84 -1.36 -9.87
C LEU A 33 7.01 -1.05 -8.39
N ASN A 34 7.07 -2.10 -7.60
CA ASN A 34 7.37 -2.06 -6.18
C ASN A 34 8.71 -2.75 -5.94
N TYR A 35 9.58 -2.07 -5.23
CA TYR A 35 10.77 -2.66 -4.63
C TYR A 35 10.53 -2.73 -3.12
N ASN A 36 10.32 -3.93 -2.62
CA ASN A 36 9.97 -4.14 -1.23
C ASN A 36 11.19 -4.54 -0.41
N SER A 37 11.23 -4.10 0.85
CA SER A 37 11.97 -4.74 1.91
C SER A 37 10.93 -5.46 2.77
N ASN A 38 10.59 -6.70 2.43
CA ASN A 38 9.82 -7.54 3.35
C ASN A 38 10.70 -7.82 4.56
N GLY A 39 10.09 -7.91 5.74
CA GLY A 39 10.81 -8.12 6.99
C GLY A 39 11.61 -9.43 7.02
N ASP A 40 12.38 -9.59 8.07
CA ASP A 40 13.22 -10.75 8.30
C ASP A 40 12.37 -12.02 8.46
N LEU A 41 12.78 -13.10 7.81
CA LEU A 41 12.23 -14.43 8.04
C LEU A 41 12.84 -14.98 9.34
N LEU A 42 12.00 -15.25 10.32
CA LEU A 42 12.40 -15.88 11.59
C LEU A 42 12.06 -17.36 11.53
N ASN A 43 13.09 -18.20 11.43
CA ASN A 43 12.94 -19.64 11.57
C ASN A 43 12.98 -20.01 13.07
N GLU A 44 11.84 -20.40 13.64
CA GLU A 44 11.73 -20.72 15.07
C GLU A 44 12.64 -21.86 15.52
N ALA A 45 12.91 -22.83 14.63
CA ALA A 45 13.74 -24.00 14.96
C ALA A 45 15.24 -23.68 15.05
N SER A 46 15.72 -22.73 14.26
CA SER A 46 17.16 -22.40 14.17
C SER A 46 17.52 -21.04 14.78
N GLY A 47 16.53 -20.17 15.05
CA GLY A 47 16.76 -18.80 15.52
C GLY A 47 17.48 -17.91 14.50
N ILE A 48 17.59 -18.33 13.24
CA ILE A 48 18.29 -17.61 12.17
C ILE A 48 17.35 -16.61 11.54
N LYS A 49 17.82 -15.37 11.39
CA LYS A 49 17.16 -14.31 10.60
C LYS A 49 17.70 -14.35 9.18
N GLU A 50 16.80 -14.45 8.22
CA GLU A 50 17.16 -14.39 6.81
C GLU A 50 16.47 -13.18 6.15
N ASN A 51 17.26 -12.42 5.37
CA ASN A 51 16.76 -11.32 4.56
C ASN A 51 16.49 -11.81 3.14
N PRO A 52 15.41 -11.37 2.49
CA PRO A 52 15.12 -11.77 1.11
C PRO A 52 16.20 -11.25 0.16
N LYS A 53 16.61 -12.08 -0.80
CA LYS A 53 17.61 -11.74 -1.82
C LYS A 53 17.03 -10.90 -2.96
N SER A 54 15.76 -11.08 -3.26
CA SER A 54 15.01 -10.35 -4.29
C SER A 54 13.63 -10.06 -3.77
N ASN A 55 13.13 -8.85 -4.03
CA ASN A 55 11.85 -8.43 -3.51
C ASN A 55 11.26 -7.37 -4.44
N THR A 56 10.58 -7.84 -5.45
CA THR A 56 9.98 -7.01 -6.48
C THR A 56 8.49 -7.29 -6.59
N GLY A 57 7.76 -6.34 -7.14
CA GLY A 57 6.35 -6.49 -7.41
C GLY A 57 5.88 -5.50 -8.45
N TYR A 58 4.65 -5.68 -8.87
CA TYR A 58 3.96 -4.73 -9.74
C TYR A 58 2.63 -4.35 -9.11
N HIS A 59 2.12 -3.21 -9.54
CA HIS A 59 0.81 -2.74 -9.11
C HIS A 59 0.06 -2.08 -10.26
N PHE A 60 -1.26 -2.12 -10.15
CA PHE A 60 -2.15 -1.34 -11.01
C PHE A 60 -3.37 -0.91 -10.21
N GLY A 61 -3.98 0.21 -10.61
CA GLY A 61 -5.13 0.72 -9.88
C GLY A 61 -5.74 1.96 -10.48
N PHE A 62 -6.70 2.49 -9.73
CA PHE A 62 -7.42 3.70 -10.05
C PHE A 62 -7.12 4.77 -8.99
N TYR A 63 -7.21 6.03 -9.40
CA TYR A 63 -7.11 7.16 -8.49
C TYR A 63 -8.13 8.24 -8.83
N LYS A 64 -8.48 9.01 -7.83
CA LYS A 64 -9.19 10.27 -7.98
C LYS A 64 -8.34 11.38 -7.35
N LYS A 65 -8.18 12.51 -8.04
CA LYS A 65 -7.48 13.68 -7.53
C LYS A 65 -8.48 14.82 -7.39
N VAL A 66 -8.60 15.36 -6.19
CA VAL A 66 -9.47 16.49 -5.86
C VAL A 66 -8.58 17.65 -5.43
N GLN A 67 -8.68 18.79 -6.09
CA GLN A 67 -7.94 20.01 -5.74
C GLN A 67 -8.72 20.77 -4.66
N VAL A 68 -8.03 21.22 -3.61
CA VAL A 68 -8.60 22.00 -2.52
C VAL A 68 -7.59 23.04 -2.05
N LEU A 69 -7.84 24.33 -2.32
CA LEU A 69 -7.06 25.46 -1.78
C LEU A 69 -5.53 25.34 -2.00
N GLY A 70 -5.10 24.94 -3.20
CA GLY A 70 -3.68 24.79 -3.52
C GLY A 70 -3.06 23.46 -3.12
N PHE A 71 -3.81 22.64 -2.39
CA PHE A 71 -3.48 21.25 -2.10
C PHE A 71 -4.29 20.31 -3.00
N PHE A 72 -3.91 19.06 -3.04
CA PHE A 72 -4.76 18.01 -3.61
C PHE A 72 -4.92 16.86 -2.62
N LEU A 73 -6.09 16.25 -2.64
CA LEU A 73 -6.38 14.98 -2.01
C LEU A 73 -6.46 13.91 -3.10
N ARG A 74 -5.74 12.79 -2.91
CA ARG A 74 -5.69 11.71 -3.88
C ARG A 74 -5.90 10.35 -3.21
N PRO A 75 -7.17 9.91 -3.04
CA PRO A 75 -7.47 8.51 -2.75
C PRO A 75 -7.13 7.63 -3.94
N GLU A 76 -6.60 6.44 -3.64
CA GLU A 76 -6.21 5.44 -4.64
C GLU A 76 -6.77 4.07 -4.23
N LEU A 77 -7.14 3.26 -5.21
CA LEU A 77 -7.46 1.83 -5.06
C LEU A 77 -6.50 1.06 -5.93
N VAL A 78 -5.65 0.25 -5.32
CA VAL A 78 -4.50 -0.37 -5.99
C VAL A 78 -4.43 -1.85 -5.67
N TYR A 79 -4.37 -2.69 -6.69
CA TYR A 79 -3.97 -4.08 -6.58
C TYR A 79 -2.46 -4.18 -6.71
N THR A 80 -1.83 -4.94 -5.84
CA THR A 80 -0.37 -5.14 -5.81
C THR A 80 -0.06 -6.62 -5.66
N GLU A 81 0.86 -7.08 -6.45
CA GLU A 81 1.45 -8.41 -6.34
C GLU A 81 2.95 -8.28 -6.10
N THR A 82 3.46 -8.99 -5.10
CA THR A 82 4.86 -8.95 -4.70
C THR A 82 5.40 -10.34 -4.53
N SER A 83 6.63 -10.56 -5.00
CA SER A 83 7.37 -11.80 -4.85
C SER A 83 8.69 -11.55 -4.13
N ALA A 84 9.04 -12.41 -3.19
CA ALA A 84 10.29 -12.35 -2.43
C ALA A 84 10.95 -13.73 -2.37
N ASP A 85 12.25 -13.79 -2.64
CA ASP A 85 13.05 -15.01 -2.57
C ASP A 85 13.84 -15.06 -1.25
N TYR A 86 13.59 -16.09 -0.45
CA TYR A 86 14.31 -16.42 0.77
C TYR A 86 15.11 -17.72 0.55
N ASN A 87 16.34 -17.61 0.05
CA ASN A 87 17.24 -18.77 -0.18
C ASN A 87 16.65 -19.90 -1.06
N GLY A 88 15.85 -19.53 -2.06
CA GLY A 88 15.21 -20.49 -2.98
C GLY A 88 13.79 -20.88 -2.56
N GLN A 89 13.26 -20.31 -1.46
CA GLN A 89 11.85 -20.38 -1.10
C GLN A 89 11.16 -19.08 -1.50
N GLU A 90 10.07 -19.17 -2.24
CA GLU A 90 9.38 -18.01 -2.80
C GLU A 90 8.15 -17.64 -1.99
N LEU A 91 8.06 -16.36 -1.58
CA LEU A 91 6.88 -15.78 -0.94
C LEU A 91 6.15 -14.90 -1.96
N ASN A 92 4.93 -15.28 -2.31
CA ASN A 92 4.04 -14.51 -3.17
C ASN A 92 2.90 -13.91 -2.35
N LEU A 93 2.67 -12.60 -2.47
CA LEU A 93 1.61 -11.90 -1.77
C LEU A 93 0.80 -11.04 -2.73
N SER A 94 -0.52 -11.22 -2.71
CA SER A 94 -1.49 -10.37 -3.39
C SER A 94 -2.21 -9.48 -2.39
N LYS A 95 -2.28 -8.17 -2.68
CA LYS A 95 -2.78 -7.16 -1.73
C LYS A 95 -3.67 -6.13 -2.43
N ILE A 96 -4.67 -5.63 -1.69
CA ILE A 96 -5.37 -4.39 -2.01
C ILE A 96 -4.80 -3.27 -1.14
N HIS A 97 -4.42 -2.17 -1.78
CA HIS A 97 -3.95 -0.96 -1.12
C HIS A 97 -4.93 0.18 -1.33
N LEU A 98 -5.17 0.95 -0.27
CA LEU A 98 -6.00 2.15 -0.24
C LEU A 98 -5.19 3.32 0.34
N PRO A 99 -4.28 3.94 -0.43
CA PRO A 99 -3.59 5.14 -0.01
C PRO A 99 -4.51 6.38 -0.09
N PHE A 100 -4.39 7.26 0.91
CA PHE A 100 -5.07 8.56 0.97
C PHE A 100 -4.01 9.66 1.05
N ASN A 101 -3.63 10.21 -0.09
CA ASN A 101 -2.52 11.15 -0.18
C ASN A 101 -3.00 12.59 -0.18
N LEU A 102 -2.45 13.41 0.71
CA LEU A 102 -2.50 14.86 0.66
C LEU A 102 -1.20 15.37 0.05
N GLY A 103 -1.29 16.25 -0.93
CA GLY A 103 -0.10 16.78 -1.60
C GLY A 103 -0.26 18.22 -2.05
N SER A 104 0.84 18.83 -2.45
CA SER A 104 0.91 20.18 -2.98
C SER A 104 1.95 20.29 -4.09
N GLY A 105 1.77 21.26 -4.98
CA GLY A 105 2.81 21.65 -5.91
C GLY A 105 4.08 22.08 -5.16
N PHE A 106 5.25 21.77 -5.71
CA PHE A 106 6.54 22.10 -5.10
C PHE A 106 7.29 23.10 -5.99
N ILE A 107 7.98 22.66 -7.01
CA ILE A 107 8.70 23.53 -7.95
C ILE A 107 8.37 23.11 -9.38
N GLY A 108 7.85 24.04 -10.19
CA GLY A 108 7.50 23.76 -11.58
C GLY A 108 6.48 22.63 -11.70
N PRO A 109 6.74 21.59 -12.49
CA PRO A 109 5.82 20.47 -12.68
C PRO A 109 5.88 19.43 -11.55
N THR A 110 6.72 19.65 -10.51
CA THR A 110 6.87 18.70 -9.40
C THR A 110 5.86 18.94 -8.31
N TYR A 111 5.53 17.88 -7.57
CA TYR A 111 4.68 17.91 -6.38
C TYR A 111 5.20 16.94 -5.33
N ILE A 112 4.87 17.22 -4.09
CA ILE A 112 5.13 16.33 -2.95
C ILE A 112 3.81 15.88 -2.36
N PHE A 113 3.80 14.72 -1.75
CA PHE A 113 2.62 14.16 -1.09
C PHE A 113 3.00 13.26 0.07
N ALA A 114 2.06 13.11 0.99
CA ALA A 114 2.14 12.16 2.08
C ALA A 114 0.73 11.73 2.51
N GLY A 115 0.61 10.60 3.19
CA GLY A 115 -0.66 10.16 3.71
C GLY A 115 -0.63 8.77 4.33
N PRO A 116 -1.74 8.39 5.00
CA PRO A 116 -1.93 7.01 5.44
C PRO A 116 -2.21 6.08 4.26
N SER A 117 -1.85 4.82 4.42
CA SER A 117 -2.25 3.74 3.52
C SER A 117 -2.83 2.58 4.31
N PHE A 118 -3.87 1.98 3.77
CA PHE A 118 -4.48 0.78 4.31
C PHE A 118 -4.19 -0.37 3.36
N GLN A 119 -3.72 -1.48 3.88
CA GLN A 119 -3.40 -2.66 3.09
C GLN A 119 -4.25 -3.82 3.59
N TYR A 120 -4.80 -4.57 2.64
CA TYR A 120 -5.51 -5.81 2.91
C TYR A 120 -4.90 -6.92 2.07
N ILE A 121 -4.39 -7.97 2.71
CA ILE A 121 -3.80 -9.11 2.02
C ILE A 121 -4.94 -10.02 1.57
N LEU A 122 -5.02 -10.25 0.26
CA LEU A 122 -6.00 -11.14 -0.35
C LEU A 122 -5.57 -12.59 -0.25
N ASP A 123 -4.30 -12.81 -0.56
CA ASP A 123 -3.71 -14.14 -0.65
C ASP A 123 -2.21 -14.09 -0.36
N GLY A 124 -1.68 -15.20 0.16
CA GLY A 124 -0.25 -15.35 0.43
C GLY A 124 0.15 -16.80 0.35
N GLU A 125 1.17 -17.09 -0.45
CA GLU A 125 1.73 -18.40 -0.67
C GLU A 125 3.23 -18.37 -0.38
N PHE A 126 3.69 -19.30 0.45
CA PHE A 126 5.11 -19.49 0.75
C PHE A 126 5.53 -20.92 0.36
N ASP A 127 6.40 -21.04 -0.63
CA ASP A 127 6.92 -22.33 -1.14
C ASP A 127 5.82 -23.37 -1.44
N GLY A 128 4.71 -22.91 -2.11
CA GLY A 128 3.56 -23.76 -2.41
C GLY A 128 2.60 -24.03 -1.24
N ILE A 129 2.80 -23.36 -0.09
CA ILE A 129 1.97 -23.51 1.11
C ILE A 129 1.14 -22.24 1.31
N ASP A 130 -0.18 -22.36 1.31
CA ASP A 130 -1.09 -21.26 1.60
C ASP A 130 -0.99 -20.83 3.06
N ALA A 131 -1.07 -19.53 3.31
CA ALA A 131 -1.09 -18.98 4.65
C ALA A 131 -2.38 -19.38 5.39
N GLN A 132 -2.25 -20.09 6.51
CA GLN A 132 -3.38 -20.71 7.22
C GLN A 132 -4.28 -19.75 8.02
N SER A 133 -3.84 -18.62 8.46
CA SER A 133 -4.70 -17.61 9.11
C SER A 133 -3.87 -16.42 9.60
N GLY A 134 -4.45 -15.23 9.58
CA GLY A 134 -3.81 -13.98 10.03
C GLY A 134 -3.50 -12.99 8.91
N LEU A 135 -3.53 -13.40 7.65
CA LEU A 135 -3.29 -12.52 6.50
C LEU A 135 -4.44 -11.53 6.23
N LYS A 136 -5.69 -11.93 6.54
CA LYS A 136 -6.90 -11.18 6.17
C LYS A 136 -7.21 -9.95 7.03
N ASP A 137 -6.23 -9.38 7.67
CA ASP A 137 -6.42 -8.19 8.48
C ASP A 137 -5.93 -6.92 7.76
N ILE A 138 -6.60 -5.82 8.07
CA ILE A 138 -6.20 -4.50 7.56
C ILE A 138 -4.95 -4.04 8.29
N THR A 139 -3.90 -3.74 7.55
CA THR A 139 -2.67 -3.11 8.05
C THR A 139 -2.67 -1.62 7.73
N LEU A 140 -2.23 -0.82 8.69
CA LEU A 140 -2.02 0.60 8.53
C LEU A 140 -0.57 0.87 8.17
N GLY A 141 -0.36 1.70 7.15
CA GLY A 141 0.93 2.24 6.75
C GLY A 141 0.93 3.75 6.64
N ALA A 142 2.09 4.32 6.48
CA ALA A 142 2.29 5.70 6.10
C ALA A 142 3.16 5.77 4.86
N ASN A 143 2.85 6.70 3.98
CA ASN A 143 3.60 6.92 2.76
C ASN A 143 3.92 8.40 2.56
N PHE A 144 5.02 8.66 1.86
CA PHE A 144 5.37 9.97 1.35
C PHE A 144 6.12 9.84 0.02
N GLY A 145 6.07 10.88 -0.80
CA GLY A 145 6.71 10.82 -2.10
C GLY A 145 6.81 12.16 -2.81
N ILE A 146 7.47 12.09 -3.94
CA ILE A 146 7.61 13.19 -4.89
C ILE A 146 7.09 12.72 -6.24
N GLY A 147 6.48 13.61 -7.00
CA GLY A 147 6.01 13.31 -8.34
C GLY A 147 6.33 14.42 -9.32
N LEU A 148 6.26 14.05 -10.59
CA LEU A 148 6.44 14.94 -11.74
C LEU A 148 5.19 14.83 -12.62
N LYS A 149 4.46 15.93 -12.84
CA LYS A 149 3.29 15.96 -13.73
C LYS A 149 3.63 16.60 -15.06
N LEU A 150 3.42 15.85 -16.14
CA LEU A 150 3.60 16.28 -17.53
C LEU A 150 2.26 16.11 -18.26
N ASN A 151 1.47 17.18 -18.30
CA ASN A 151 0.13 17.18 -18.91
C ASN A 151 -0.79 16.12 -18.26
N LYS A 152 -1.19 15.10 -19.02
CA LYS A 152 -2.04 13.98 -18.57
C LYS A 152 -1.26 12.83 -17.93
N LEU A 153 0.07 12.88 -17.98
CA LEU A 153 0.94 11.88 -17.38
C LEU A 153 1.55 12.39 -16.07
N ALA A 154 1.72 11.51 -15.11
CA ALA A 154 2.55 11.82 -13.94
C ALA A 154 3.37 10.60 -13.52
N LEU A 155 4.56 10.87 -13.01
CA LEU A 155 5.47 9.86 -12.47
C LEU A 155 5.67 10.13 -10.99
N ASP A 156 5.44 9.12 -10.14
CA ASP A 156 5.64 9.20 -8.69
C ASP A 156 6.76 8.27 -8.25
N LEU A 157 7.60 8.77 -7.37
CA LEU A 157 8.46 7.97 -6.51
C LEU A 157 7.95 8.09 -5.08
N ARG A 158 7.54 6.96 -4.48
CA ARG A 158 6.92 6.88 -3.16
C ARG A 158 7.71 5.94 -2.28
N TYR A 159 7.90 6.33 -1.04
CA TYR A 159 8.29 5.44 0.04
C TYR A 159 7.08 5.18 0.93
N GLU A 160 6.83 3.92 1.24
CA GLU A 160 5.76 3.48 2.12
C GLU A 160 6.31 2.56 3.20
N ARG A 161 5.83 2.73 4.44
CA ARG A 161 6.19 1.89 5.58
C ARG A 161 4.95 1.43 6.33
N GLY A 162 4.86 0.13 6.60
CA GLY A 162 3.87 -0.44 7.51
C GLY A 162 4.11 0.03 8.94
N LEU A 163 3.04 0.46 9.62
CA LEU A 163 3.05 0.91 11.01
C LEU A 163 2.54 -0.15 11.97
N THR A 164 1.70 -1.07 11.49
CA THR A 164 1.14 -2.16 12.30
C THR A 164 2.08 -3.35 12.27
N GLU A 165 2.45 -3.85 13.45
CA GLU A 165 3.20 -5.10 13.58
C GLU A 165 2.30 -6.27 13.24
N LYS A 166 2.70 -7.08 12.28
CA LYS A 166 2.04 -8.34 11.96
C LYS A 166 3.07 -9.40 11.65
N GLU A 167 3.01 -10.44 12.43
CA GLU A 167 3.71 -11.69 12.16
C GLU A 167 2.71 -12.67 11.57
N THR A 168 3.04 -13.25 10.43
CA THR A 168 2.24 -14.32 9.82
C THR A 168 2.98 -15.63 9.94
N ARG A 169 2.29 -16.62 10.46
CA ARG A 169 2.82 -17.97 10.64
C ARG A 169 2.38 -18.85 9.48
N PHE A 170 3.35 -19.40 8.76
CA PHE A 170 3.13 -20.44 7.77
C PHE A 170 3.45 -21.79 8.40
N VAL A 171 2.50 -22.71 8.37
CA VAL A 171 2.63 -24.05 8.96
C VAL A 171 2.35 -25.08 7.87
N ALA A 172 3.34 -25.87 7.52
CA ALA A 172 3.14 -27.02 6.64
C ALA A 172 2.32 -28.09 7.39
N GLN A 173 1.43 -28.78 6.70
CA GLN A 173 0.49 -29.75 7.29
C GLN A 173 1.16 -30.91 8.06
N ASN A 174 2.44 -31.15 7.89
CA ASN A 174 3.18 -32.28 8.48
C ASN A 174 4.44 -31.88 9.27
N VAL A 175 4.65 -30.59 9.55
CA VAL A 175 5.83 -30.11 10.27
C VAL A 175 5.40 -29.28 11.46
N SER A 176 5.93 -29.62 12.64
CA SER A 176 5.63 -28.92 13.89
C SER A 176 6.25 -27.52 13.98
N ASP A 177 7.19 -27.22 13.09
CA ASP A 177 7.96 -25.97 13.07
C ASP A 177 7.32 -24.98 12.09
N GLY A 178 6.77 -23.90 12.64
CA GLY A 178 6.22 -22.79 11.85
C GLY A 178 7.31 -21.78 11.46
N VAL A 179 7.13 -21.13 10.31
CA VAL A 179 7.95 -20.00 9.87
C VAL A 179 7.16 -18.72 10.15
N ASN A 180 7.72 -17.82 10.95
CA ASN A 180 7.16 -16.50 11.21
C ASN A 180 7.81 -15.47 10.29
N ILE A 181 7.00 -14.71 9.57
CA ILE A 181 7.47 -13.62 8.72
C ILE A 181 6.93 -12.31 9.27
N ASP A 182 7.83 -11.35 9.53
CA ASP A 182 7.44 -9.97 9.85
C ASP A 182 6.95 -9.28 8.58
N LEU A 183 5.66 -9.02 8.50
CA LEU A 183 5.02 -8.39 7.36
C LEU A 183 4.95 -6.85 7.45
N ARG A 184 5.90 -6.20 8.13
CA ARG A 184 6.07 -4.74 8.08
C ARG A 184 6.89 -4.32 6.85
N PRO A 185 6.34 -4.29 5.65
CA PRO A 185 7.13 -3.95 4.48
C PRO A 185 7.46 -2.46 4.50
N SER A 186 8.73 -2.15 4.32
CA SER A 186 9.13 -0.87 3.75
C SER A 186 9.21 -1.07 2.24
N GLN A 187 8.58 -0.20 1.46
CA GLN A 187 8.62 -0.35 0.00
C GLN A 187 8.92 0.97 -0.68
N LEU A 188 9.72 0.89 -1.72
CA LEU A 188 9.92 1.96 -2.69
C LEU A 188 9.05 1.66 -3.91
N ILE A 189 8.19 2.61 -4.30
CA ILE A 189 7.18 2.41 -5.33
C ILE A 189 7.39 3.45 -6.42
N LEU A 190 7.58 2.98 -7.65
CA LEU A 190 7.61 3.80 -8.84
C LEU A 190 6.31 3.62 -9.61
N SER A 191 5.55 4.70 -9.81
CA SER A 191 4.22 4.65 -10.44
C SER A 191 4.11 5.64 -11.59
N LEU A 192 3.53 5.19 -12.70
CA LEU A 192 3.05 6.00 -13.79
C LEU A 192 1.54 6.19 -13.65
N PHE A 193 1.09 7.44 -13.75
CA PHE A 193 -0.32 7.84 -13.71
C PHE A 193 -0.75 8.38 -15.07
N ILE A 194 -1.95 8.01 -15.48
CA ILE A 194 -2.59 8.48 -16.72
C ILE A 194 -3.94 9.10 -16.35
N GLU A 195 -4.09 10.41 -16.61
CA GLU A 195 -5.32 11.15 -16.38
C GLU A 195 -6.28 10.95 -17.57
N LEU A 196 -7.52 10.54 -17.29
CA LEU A 196 -8.58 10.23 -18.25
C LEU A 196 -9.53 11.41 -18.48
#